data_454a7f0f67da4b6f0d58a848d9935857
#
_entry.id   454a7f0f67da4b6f0d58a848d9935857
#
_cell.length_a   1.000
_cell.length_b   1.000
_cell.length_c   1.000
_cell.angle_alpha   90.00
_cell.angle_beta   90.00
_cell.angle_gamma   90.00
#
_symmetry.space_group_name_H-M   'P 1'
#
loop_
_entity.id
_entity.type
_entity.pdbx_description
1 polymer ?
#
loop_
_entity_poly.entity_id
_entity_poly.type
_entity_poly.pdbx_seq_one_letter_code
_entity_poly.pdbx_strand_id
1 'polypeptide(L)'
;MAVEVLGLDHLYITVSDLRRSEPFYDAIMERFGFRKGDSAIGGDPHAHYFNRSLQYSIRPARSAAARHDPYSPGLHHVCFQVPDRKSVDEAHRELMALGVPATEPQEYPEYNDDYYATFFSDPDGIRLEVVARSRIRDEIRSSWSLFRVFLNPLADLRARRGQGSSG
;
A
#
# COMPACT_ATOMS: atom_id res chain seq x y z
N MET A 1 25.92 8.27 10.00
CA MET A 1 25.41 7.47 8.86
C MET A 1 23.89 7.57 8.87
N ALA A 2 23.25 7.74 7.72
CA ALA A 2 21.80 7.73 7.63
C ALA A 2 21.30 6.28 7.51
N VAL A 3 20.17 5.97 8.14
CA VAL A 3 19.48 4.69 7.95
C VAL A 3 18.73 4.76 6.62
N GLU A 4 18.92 3.78 5.75
CA GLU A 4 18.21 3.66 4.49
C GLU A 4 16.98 2.75 4.69
N VAL A 5 15.77 3.29 4.46
CA VAL A 5 14.53 2.51 4.45
C VAL A 5 14.33 1.94 3.05
N LEU A 6 14.31 0.61 2.93
CA LEU A 6 14.20 -0.08 1.64
C LEU A 6 12.76 -0.14 1.10
N GLY A 7 11.77 -0.06 1.98
CA GLY A 7 10.37 -0.15 1.61
C GLY A 7 9.44 -0.31 2.79
N LEU A 8 8.19 -0.64 2.51
CA LEU A 8 7.21 -1.02 3.51
C LEU A 8 7.19 -2.56 3.60
N ASP A 9 7.50 -3.10 4.77
CA ASP A 9 7.53 -4.55 5.02
C ASP A 9 6.11 -5.11 5.19
N HIS A 10 5.36 -4.50 6.11
CA HIS A 10 3.97 -4.91 6.37
C HIS A 10 3.08 -3.73 6.75
N LEU A 11 1.78 -3.93 6.54
CA LEU A 11 0.71 -3.03 6.97
C LEU A 11 -0.30 -3.81 7.80
N TYR A 12 -0.68 -3.28 8.97
CA TYR A 12 -1.74 -3.83 9.80
C TYR A 12 -2.94 -2.90 9.83
N ILE A 13 -4.11 -3.48 9.53
CA ILE A 13 -5.40 -2.80 9.65
C ILE A 13 -6.18 -3.45 10.80
N THR A 14 -6.69 -2.62 11.68
CA THR A 14 -7.62 -3.05 12.72
C THR A 14 -9.04 -2.86 12.21
N VAL A 15 -9.79 -3.97 12.11
CA VAL A 15 -11.17 -3.98 11.64
C VAL A 15 -12.14 -4.11 12.81
N SER A 16 -13.32 -3.51 12.71
CA SER A 16 -14.29 -3.52 13.80
C SER A 16 -14.87 -4.92 14.07
N ASP A 17 -15.06 -5.71 13.01
CA ASP A 17 -15.52 -7.09 13.06
C ASP A 17 -14.74 -7.96 12.06
N LEU A 18 -13.86 -8.82 12.59
CA LEU A 18 -13.04 -9.70 11.76
C LEU A 18 -13.87 -10.69 10.95
N ARG A 19 -14.99 -11.22 11.54
CA ARG A 19 -15.86 -12.17 10.83
C ARG A 19 -16.53 -11.56 9.61
N ARG A 20 -16.80 -10.26 9.65
CA ARG A 20 -17.34 -9.50 8.52
C ARG A 20 -16.26 -9.11 7.51
N SER A 21 -15.10 -8.69 7.99
CA SER A 21 -14.05 -8.13 7.13
C SER A 21 -13.18 -9.20 6.48
N GLU A 22 -12.93 -10.33 7.16
CA GLU A 22 -12.08 -11.39 6.64
C GLU A 22 -12.57 -11.97 5.31
N PRO A 23 -13.85 -12.35 5.11
CA PRO A 23 -14.34 -12.82 3.82
C PRO A 23 -14.19 -11.80 2.69
N PHE A 24 -14.36 -10.51 3.00
CA PHE A 24 -14.12 -9.43 2.05
C PHE A 24 -12.65 -9.38 1.62
N TYR A 25 -11.72 -9.36 2.60
CA TYR A 25 -10.29 -9.33 2.29
C TYR A 25 -9.82 -10.63 1.64
N ASP A 26 -10.32 -11.79 2.02
CA ASP A 26 -10.03 -13.08 1.36
C ASP A 26 -10.31 -12.99 -0.13
N ALA A 27 -11.52 -12.52 -0.48
CA ALA A 27 -11.95 -12.45 -1.87
C ALA A 27 -11.11 -11.48 -2.70
N ILE A 28 -10.88 -10.26 -2.22
CA ILE A 28 -10.14 -9.26 -3.00
C ILE A 28 -8.63 -9.55 -3.04
N MET A 29 -8.04 -10.02 -1.95
CA MET A 29 -6.60 -10.28 -1.89
C MET A 29 -6.19 -11.48 -2.76
N GLU A 30 -7.03 -12.50 -2.85
CA GLU A 30 -6.84 -13.61 -3.80
C GLU A 30 -6.79 -13.08 -5.24
N ARG A 31 -7.76 -12.21 -5.63
CA ARG A 31 -7.81 -11.59 -6.97
C ARG A 31 -6.62 -10.68 -7.24
N PHE A 32 -6.09 -10.05 -6.21
CA PHE A 32 -4.90 -9.19 -6.30
C PHE A 32 -3.57 -9.97 -6.18
N GLY A 33 -3.63 -11.31 -6.19
CA GLY A 33 -2.44 -12.17 -6.22
C GLY A 33 -1.74 -12.34 -4.88
N PHE A 34 -2.43 -12.10 -3.77
CA PHE A 34 -1.92 -12.40 -2.44
C PHE A 34 -2.26 -13.85 -2.04
N ARG A 35 -1.46 -14.40 -1.14
CA ARG A 35 -1.70 -15.68 -0.48
C ARG A 35 -2.05 -15.44 0.98
N LYS A 36 -3.03 -16.17 1.48
CA LYS A 36 -3.46 -16.07 2.88
C LYS A 36 -2.63 -16.95 3.80
N GLY A 37 -2.40 -16.47 5.02
CA GLY A 37 -1.94 -17.21 6.18
C GLY A 37 -2.64 -16.65 7.42
N ASP A 38 -2.84 -17.50 8.42
CA ASP A 38 -3.52 -17.16 9.66
C ASP A 38 -2.59 -17.34 10.85
N SER A 39 -2.76 -16.52 11.87
CA SER A 39 -2.05 -16.66 13.14
C SER A 39 -2.86 -16.09 14.31
N ALA A 40 -2.44 -16.43 15.52
CA ALA A 40 -2.90 -15.76 16.73
C ALA A 40 -1.71 -15.05 17.38
N ILE A 41 -1.82 -13.75 17.60
CA ILE A 41 -0.77 -12.95 18.22
C ILE A 41 -1.37 -12.29 19.47
N GLY A 42 -0.80 -12.60 20.63
CA GLY A 42 -1.29 -12.12 21.92
C GLY A 42 -2.72 -12.58 22.24
N GLY A 43 -3.15 -13.72 21.66
CA GLY A 43 -4.50 -14.26 21.82
C GLY A 43 -5.52 -13.74 20.82
N ASP A 44 -5.22 -12.69 20.05
CA ASP A 44 -6.11 -12.19 18.99
C ASP A 44 -5.87 -12.93 17.67
N PRO A 45 -6.93 -13.32 16.93
CA PRO A 45 -6.80 -13.89 15.61
C PRO A 45 -6.34 -12.83 14.60
N HIS A 46 -5.50 -13.22 13.64
CA HIS A 46 -5.00 -12.36 12.56
C HIS A 46 -5.12 -13.13 11.25
N ALA A 47 -5.58 -12.45 10.21
CA ALA A 47 -5.44 -12.90 8.83
C ALA A 47 -4.32 -12.10 8.14
N HIS A 48 -3.41 -12.80 7.48
CA HIS A 48 -2.27 -12.24 6.79
C HIS A 48 -2.36 -12.54 5.30
N TYR A 49 -2.12 -11.56 4.47
CA TYR A 49 -2.11 -11.67 3.02
C TYR A 49 -0.73 -11.27 2.51
N PHE A 50 -0.06 -12.19 1.83
CA PHE A 50 1.32 -12.02 1.40
C PHE A 50 1.43 -11.99 -0.12
N ASN A 51 2.18 -11.06 -0.63
CA ASN A 51 2.76 -11.14 -1.96
C ASN A 51 4.29 -10.96 -1.88
N ARG A 52 4.96 -10.87 -3.04
CA ARG A 52 6.41 -10.71 -3.08
C ARG A 52 6.95 -9.42 -2.46
N SER A 53 6.10 -8.42 -2.21
CA SER A 53 6.53 -7.06 -1.87
C SER A 53 5.95 -6.52 -0.58
N LEU A 54 4.86 -7.10 -0.09
CA LEU A 54 4.10 -6.56 1.04
C LEU A 54 3.39 -7.69 1.78
N GLN A 55 3.35 -7.60 3.10
CA GLN A 55 2.37 -8.27 3.94
C GLN A 55 1.28 -7.28 4.33
N TYR A 56 0.03 -7.59 3.97
CA TYR A 56 -1.16 -6.88 4.42
C TYR A 56 -1.87 -7.74 5.47
N SER A 57 -2.15 -7.19 6.64
CA SER A 57 -2.72 -7.97 7.73
C SER A 57 -3.93 -7.27 8.33
N ILE A 58 -4.93 -8.06 8.70
CA ILE A 58 -6.09 -7.57 9.43
C ILE A 58 -6.20 -8.26 10.79
N ARG A 59 -6.69 -7.51 11.77
CA ARG A 59 -6.94 -7.98 13.13
C ARG A 59 -8.22 -7.36 13.70
N PRO A 60 -8.88 -8.00 14.69
CA PRO A 60 -10.04 -7.39 15.33
C PRO A 60 -9.65 -6.20 16.22
N ALA A 61 -10.54 -5.22 16.30
CA ALA A 61 -10.49 -4.17 17.31
C ALA A 61 -10.74 -4.75 18.71
N ARG A 62 -10.07 -4.19 19.71
CA ARG A 62 -10.28 -4.58 21.13
C ARG A 62 -11.41 -3.82 21.82
N SER A 63 -11.89 -2.77 21.19
CA SER A 63 -13.00 -1.95 21.67
C SER A 63 -13.91 -1.60 20.52
N ALA A 64 -15.21 -1.39 20.79
CA ALA A 64 -16.12 -0.84 19.80
C ALA A 64 -15.60 0.54 19.39
N ALA A 65 -15.15 0.64 18.16
CA ALA A 65 -14.64 1.89 17.59
C ALA A 65 -15.77 2.62 16.86
N ALA A 66 -15.66 3.94 16.80
CA ALA A 66 -16.40 4.72 15.81
C ALA A 66 -16.02 4.23 14.39
N ARG A 67 -16.93 4.45 13.44
CA ARG A 67 -16.67 4.19 12.03
C ARG A 67 -15.37 4.91 11.60
N HIS A 68 -14.58 4.29 10.77
CA HIS A 68 -13.37 4.90 10.21
C HIS A 68 -13.72 6.21 9.49
N ASP A 69 -12.98 7.27 9.83
CA ASP A 69 -13.05 8.56 9.16
C ASP A 69 -11.68 8.85 8.53
N PRO A 70 -11.57 8.82 7.20
CA PRO A 70 -10.30 9.03 6.50
C PRO A 70 -9.73 10.44 6.68
N TYR A 71 -10.52 11.39 7.16
CA TYR A 71 -10.08 12.78 7.41
C TYR A 71 -9.71 13.04 8.86
N SER A 72 -9.90 12.06 9.75
CA SER A 72 -9.37 12.10 11.11
C SER A 72 -7.89 11.72 11.14
N PRO A 73 -7.12 12.11 12.17
CA PRO A 73 -5.72 11.69 12.29
C PRO A 73 -5.57 10.17 12.24
N GLY A 74 -4.81 9.67 11.28
CA GLY A 74 -4.60 8.22 11.09
C GLY A 74 -4.44 7.85 9.62
N LEU A 75 -4.97 6.70 9.25
CA LEU A 75 -4.92 6.20 7.87
C LEU A 75 -5.97 6.91 7.01
N HIS A 76 -5.52 7.57 5.94
CA HIS A 76 -6.43 8.13 4.95
C HIS A 76 -6.90 7.06 3.95
N HIS A 77 -5.97 6.32 3.34
CA HIS A 77 -6.26 5.21 2.42
C HIS A 77 -5.05 4.30 2.25
N VAL A 78 -5.27 3.12 1.66
CA VAL A 78 -4.22 2.23 1.17
C VAL A 78 -4.33 2.14 -0.35
N CYS A 79 -3.20 2.35 -1.03
CA CYS A 79 -3.13 2.33 -2.48
C CYS A 79 -2.26 1.16 -2.96
N PHE A 80 -2.84 0.27 -3.77
CA PHE A 80 -2.17 -0.84 -4.42
C PHE A 80 -1.69 -0.41 -5.81
N GLN A 81 -0.39 -0.49 -6.06
CA GLN A 81 0.16 -0.20 -7.37
C GLN A 81 0.08 -1.42 -8.28
N VAL A 82 -0.39 -1.22 -9.50
CA VAL A 82 -0.42 -2.21 -10.59
C VAL A 82 0.40 -1.73 -11.78
N PRO A 83 0.81 -2.64 -12.69
CA PRO A 83 1.77 -2.30 -13.74
C PRO A 83 1.24 -1.34 -14.81
N ASP A 84 -0.07 -1.36 -15.11
CA ASP A 84 -0.65 -0.60 -16.21
C ASP A 84 -2.16 -0.33 -16.01
N ARG A 85 -2.73 0.51 -16.88
CA ARG A 85 -4.15 0.86 -16.89
C ARG A 85 -5.07 -0.36 -17.06
N LYS A 86 -4.69 -1.30 -17.93
CA LYS A 86 -5.44 -2.54 -18.15
C LYS A 86 -5.59 -3.33 -16.84
N SER A 87 -4.57 -3.33 -16.00
CA SER A 87 -4.61 -3.98 -14.68
C SER A 87 -5.55 -3.26 -13.70
N VAL A 88 -5.71 -1.93 -13.81
CA VAL A 88 -6.72 -1.18 -13.05
C VAL A 88 -8.13 -1.56 -13.52
N ASP A 89 -8.37 -1.59 -14.83
CA ASP A 89 -9.66 -2.00 -15.41
C ASP A 89 -10.01 -3.44 -15.01
N GLU A 90 -9.03 -4.33 -14.94
CA GLU A 90 -9.20 -5.70 -14.50
C GLU A 90 -9.56 -5.76 -13.01
N ALA A 91 -8.85 -5.03 -12.17
CA ALA A 91 -9.16 -4.94 -10.74
C ALA A 91 -10.57 -4.42 -10.50
N HIS A 92 -11.01 -3.40 -11.24
CA HIS A 92 -12.38 -2.89 -11.17
C HIS A 92 -13.41 -3.97 -11.55
N ARG A 93 -13.21 -4.68 -12.66
CA ARG A 93 -14.10 -5.78 -13.08
C ARG A 93 -14.21 -6.88 -12.02
N GLU A 94 -13.08 -7.27 -11.41
CA GLU A 94 -13.04 -8.27 -10.34
C GLU A 94 -13.79 -7.77 -9.09
N LEU A 95 -13.61 -6.51 -8.69
CA LEU A 95 -14.34 -5.90 -7.57
C LEU A 95 -15.85 -5.92 -7.82
N MET A 96 -16.28 -5.50 -9.02
CA MET A 96 -17.70 -5.51 -9.39
C MET A 96 -18.28 -6.92 -9.44
N ALA A 97 -17.53 -7.90 -9.93
CA ALA A 97 -17.94 -9.31 -9.94
C ALA A 97 -18.09 -9.89 -8.52
N LEU A 98 -17.31 -9.40 -7.54
CA LEU A 98 -17.45 -9.73 -6.12
C LEU A 98 -18.56 -8.95 -5.41
N GLY A 99 -19.26 -8.06 -6.12
CA GLY A 99 -20.30 -7.19 -5.53
C GLY A 99 -19.72 -6.06 -4.66
N VAL A 100 -18.43 -5.73 -4.82
CA VAL A 100 -17.77 -4.63 -4.12
C VAL A 100 -17.91 -3.36 -4.98
N PRO A 101 -18.66 -2.34 -4.52
CA PRO A 101 -18.79 -1.10 -5.25
C PRO A 101 -17.44 -0.40 -5.39
N ALA A 102 -17.07 -0.06 -6.62
CA ALA A 102 -15.85 0.67 -6.93
C ALA A 102 -16.17 1.82 -7.91
N THR A 103 -15.36 2.88 -7.88
CA THR A 103 -15.49 3.95 -8.86
C THR A 103 -15.09 3.47 -10.25
N GLU A 104 -15.71 4.02 -11.30
CA GLU A 104 -15.22 3.79 -12.66
C GLU A 104 -13.75 4.19 -12.77
N PRO A 105 -12.89 3.36 -13.39
CA PRO A 105 -11.50 3.71 -13.60
C PRO A 105 -11.37 4.96 -14.47
N GLN A 106 -10.58 5.93 -14.01
CA GLN A 106 -10.36 7.17 -14.75
C GLN A 106 -9.00 7.80 -14.44
N GLU A 107 -8.65 8.81 -15.24
CA GLU A 107 -7.48 9.64 -14.99
C GLU A 107 -7.75 10.66 -13.88
N TYR A 108 -6.71 10.91 -13.07
CA TYR A 108 -6.70 11.92 -11.99
C TYR A 108 -5.50 12.85 -12.19
N PRO A 109 -5.59 13.78 -13.17
CA PRO A 109 -4.47 14.65 -13.52
C PRO A 109 -4.05 15.58 -12.38
N GLU A 110 -4.94 15.84 -11.41
CA GLU A 110 -4.65 16.60 -10.20
C GLU A 110 -3.59 15.93 -9.29
N TYR A 111 -3.40 14.60 -9.43
CA TYR A 111 -2.37 13.88 -8.69
C TYR A 111 -1.09 13.69 -9.49
N ASN A 112 -1.20 13.40 -10.77
CA ASN A 112 -0.10 13.29 -11.73
C ASN A 112 -0.67 13.05 -13.14
N ASP A 113 0.04 13.47 -14.20
CA ASP A 113 -0.36 13.32 -15.60
C ASP A 113 -0.70 11.89 -16.04
N ASP A 114 -0.08 10.89 -15.39
CA ASP A 114 -0.27 9.46 -15.69
C ASP A 114 -1.01 8.69 -14.59
N TYR A 115 -1.75 9.38 -13.74
CA TYR A 115 -2.44 8.73 -12.63
C TYR A 115 -3.78 8.17 -13.07
N TYR A 116 -3.90 6.85 -13.19
CA TYR A 116 -5.12 6.15 -13.57
C TYR A 116 -5.53 5.19 -12.46
N ALA A 117 -6.72 5.35 -11.89
CA ALA A 117 -7.09 4.64 -10.67
C ALA A 117 -8.59 4.30 -10.58
N THR A 118 -8.88 3.34 -9.69
CA THR A 118 -10.21 3.04 -9.15
C THR A 118 -10.16 3.01 -7.63
N PHE A 119 -11.26 3.42 -6.98
CA PHE A 119 -11.37 3.49 -5.52
C PHE A 119 -12.55 2.63 -5.04
N PHE A 120 -12.37 2.02 -3.88
CA PHE A 120 -13.38 1.24 -3.19
C PHE A 120 -13.19 1.35 -1.68
N SER A 121 -14.05 0.73 -0.88
CA SER A 121 -13.93 0.73 0.57
C SER A 121 -14.12 -0.65 1.14
N ASP A 122 -13.45 -0.91 2.24
CA ASP A 122 -13.69 -2.11 3.04
C ASP A 122 -15.01 -2.00 3.84
N PRO A 123 -15.43 -3.06 4.56
CA PRO A 123 -16.66 -3.04 5.37
C PRO A 123 -16.66 -1.97 6.48
N ASP A 124 -15.51 -1.50 6.94
CA ASP A 124 -15.38 -0.43 7.95
C ASP A 124 -15.31 0.98 7.35
N GLY A 125 -15.30 1.09 6.02
CA GLY A 125 -15.16 2.35 5.30
C GLY A 125 -13.73 2.80 5.12
N ILE A 126 -12.74 1.93 5.36
CA ILE A 126 -11.34 2.20 5.03
C ILE A 126 -11.23 2.28 3.51
N ARG A 127 -10.73 3.41 3.02
CA ARG A 127 -10.56 3.64 1.58
C ARG A 127 -9.41 2.81 1.05
N LEU A 128 -9.68 2.14 -0.06
CA LEU A 128 -8.72 1.33 -0.80
C LEU A 128 -8.67 1.84 -2.24
N GLU A 129 -7.51 1.74 -2.86
CA GLU A 129 -7.25 2.26 -4.19
C GLU A 129 -6.41 1.27 -4.98
N VAL A 130 -6.68 1.15 -6.28
CA VAL A 130 -5.78 0.51 -7.23
C VAL A 130 -5.35 1.53 -8.26
N VAL A 131 -4.04 1.71 -8.44
CA VAL A 131 -3.46 2.73 -9.30
C VAL A 131 -2.42 2.17 -10.27
N ALA A 132 -2.48 2.63 -11.50
CA ALA A 132 -1.38 2.60 -12.45
C ALA A 132 -0.78 4.00 -12.55
N ARG A 133 0.54 4.10 -12.48
CA ARG A 133 1.30 5.34 -12.63
C ARG A 133 2.41 5.15 -13.65
N SER A 134 2.97 6.28 -14.08
CA SER A 134 4.11 6.33 -14.99
C SER A 134 5.29 5.48 -14.51
N ARG A 135 5.94 4.80 -15.46
CA ARG A 135 7.17 4.03 -15.27
C ARG A 135 8.33 4.86 -14.74
N ILE A 136 8.29 6.19 -14.89
CA ILE A 136 9.34 7.09 -14.38
C ILE A 136 9.59 6.87 -12.89
N ARG A 137 8.55 6.60 -12.12
CA ARG A 137 8.69 6.33 -10.68
C ARG A 137 9.37 4.99 -10.39
N ASP A 138 9.12 3.98 -11.22
CA ASP A 138 9.79 2.68 -11.11
C ASP A 138 11.25 2.77 -11.59
N GLU A 139 11.55 3.60 -12.59
CA GLU A 139 12.90 3.91 -13.02
C GLU A 139 13.67 4.68 -11.95
N ILE A 140 13.06 5.69 -11.31
CA ILE A 140 13.64 6.38 -10.15
C ILE A 140 13.92 5.39 -9.02
N ARG A 141 12.98 4.49 -8.73
CA ARG A 141 13.10 3.49 -7.66
C ARG A 141 14.22 2.49 -7.96
N SER A 142 14.31 1.98 -9.18
CA SER A 142 15.37 1.05 -9.62
C SER A 142 16.75 1.72 -9.68
N SER A 143 16.79 3.02 -9.96
CA SER A 143 18.01 3.81 -10.06
C SER A 143 18.27 4.69 -8.84
N TRP A 144 17.63 4.39 -7.70
CA TRP A 144 17.63 5.25 -6.51
C TRP A 144 19.03 5.60 -6.00
N SER A 145 19.97 4.66 -6.07
CA SER A 145 21.37 4.89 -5.70
C SER A 145 22.05 5.99 -6.53
N LEU A 146 21.68 6.12 -7.80
CA LEU A 146 22.17 7.18 -8.70
C LEU A 146 21.46 8.50 -8.41
N PHE A 147 20.14 8.48 -8.21
CA PHE A 147 19.35 9.67 -7.88
C PHE A 147 19.71 10.27 -6.51
N ARG A 148 20.11 9.47 -5.55
CA ARG A 148 20.56 9.96 -4.24
C ARG A 148 21.73 10.94 -4.33
N VAL A 149 22.63 10.75 -5.26
CA VAL A 149 23.76 11.66 -5.52
C VAL A 149 23.26 13.00 -6.05
N PHE A 150 22.26 13.01 -6.93
CA PHE A 150 21.69 14.25 -7.50
C PHE A 150 20.80 15.00 -6.49
N LEU A 151 20.06 14.30 -5.63
CA LEU A 151 19.15 14.92 -4.67
C LEU A 151 19.86 15.49 -3.44
N ASN A 152 21.05 15.00 -3.11
CA ASN A 152 21.83 15.52 -1.98
C ASN A 152 23.36 15.44 -2.22
N PRO A 153 23.89 16.14 -3.21
CA PRO A 153 25.32 16.10 -3.57
C PRO A 153 26.23 16.55 -2.42
N LEU A 154 25.73 17.42 -1.53
CA LEU A 154 26.51 17.93 -0.39
C LEU A 154 26.63 16.91 0.75
N ALA A 155 25.70 15.98 0.92
CA ALA A 155 25.77 14.94 1.93
C ALA A 155 26.89 13.92 1.59
N ASP A 156 26.99 13.54 0.31
CA ASP A 156 28.05 12.64 -0.17
C ASP A 156 29.45 13.27 -0.09
N LEU A 157 29.57 14.55 -0.38
CA LEU A 157 30.85 15.27 -0.24
C LEU A 157 31.29 15.39 1.23
N ARG A 158 30.36 15.54 2.17
CA ARG A 158 30.66 15.54 3.62
C ARG A 158 31.07 14.17 4.12
N ALA A 159 30.42 13.09 3.65
CA ALA A 159 30.77 11.72 4.00
C ALA A 159 32.17 11.33 3.54
N ARG A 160 32.58 11.76 2.33
CA ARG A 160 33.93 11.52 1.79
C ARG A 160 35.03 12.32 2.51
N ARG A 161 34.74 13.54 3.00
CA ARG A 161 35.69 14.34 3.76
C ARG A 161 35.91 13.82 5.19
N GLY A 162 34.91 13.14 5.79
CA GLY A 162 35.05 12.54 7.12
C GLY A 162 35.88 11.28 7.17
N GLN A 163 36.14 10.62 6.03
CA GLN A 163 36.99 9.42 5.94
C GLN A 163 38.46 9.74 5.62
N GLY A 164 38.82 10.97 5.31
CA GLY A 164 40.18 11.38 4.93
C GLY A 164 41.01 12.00 6.05
N SER A 165 40.53 12.07 7.29
CA SER A 165 41.26 12.69 8.40
C SER A 165 41.69 11.72 9.54
N SER A 166 41.81 10.43 9.24
CA SER A 166 42.39 9.43 10.16
C SER A 166 43.58 8.77 9.48
N GLY A 167 44.63 9.52 9.32
CA GLY A 167 45.92 9.10 8.86
C GLY A 167 46.99 9.87 9.65
#